data_472f339a58b7846f12bc24bb02a861de
#
_entry.id   472f339a58b7846f12bc24bb02a861de
#
_cell.length_a   1.000
_cell.length_b   1.000
_cell.length_c   1.000
_cell.angle_alpha   90.00
_cell.angle_beta   90.00
_cell.angle_gamma   90.00
#
_symmetry.space_group_name_H-M   'P 1'
#
loop_
_entity.id
_entity.type
_entity.pdbx_description
1 polymer ?
#
loop_
_entity_poly.entity_id
_entity_poly.type
_entity_poly.pdbx_seq_one_letter_code
_entity_poly.pdbx_strand_id
1 'polypeptide(L)'
;DKVIFGTSVIKIPAKNAPQATRQVIDSFKNEKLANESFGEFFDRKGKDYFRELLNPLRELPQIEEAPHSYIDFGSEEKFSLEDRGQGECAGAVTDMITDRLAEAERAHFQSKLALEKEDYSQAMDHAKRSTVASARALLVTEGMDFNDDLECIRKFHSLIIDMEIVSGKFTEMGERYEKEKSTANKDIVSWWVQNCGELAEECRDVNNKMQSEKSLRIRVGGDDKKGGSGQSFQKIDLLGVKCPFNYVKTKLKLETMLSGDRLEVLLDLGEPEKNVPRSIKNDGHEVLSMEKVNGHFKIVIKKA
;
A
#
# COMPACT_ATOMS: atom_id res chain seq x y z
N ASP A 1 12.16 15.13 35.66
CA ASP A 1 11.36 15.90 34.69
C ASP A 1 10.13 15.10 34.33
N LYS A 2 8.94 15.68 34.58
CA LYS A 2 7.68 15.03 34.28
C LYS A 2 7.31 15.38 32.84
N VAL A 3 7.24 14.37 31.93
CA VAL A 3 6.75 14.56 30.58
C VAL A 3 5.24 14.69 30.64
N ILE A 4 4.68 15.76 30.09
CA ILE A 4 3.25 16.03 30.03
C ILE A 4 2.84 16.11 28.57
N PHE A 5 1.78 15.40 28.17
CA PHE A 5 1.19 15.52 26.85
C PHE A 5 0.45 16.86 26.70
N GLY A 6 0.53 17.44 25.50
CA GLY A 6 -0.18 18.66 25.18
C GLY A 6 -1.70 18.52 25.36
N THR A 7 -2.34 19.58 25.84
CA THR A 7 -3.80 19.65 25.99
C THR A 7 -4.43 20.24 24.74
N SER A 8 -5.39 19.54 24.14
CA SER A 8 -6.16 20.06 23.00
C SER A 8 -7.06 21.21 23.47
N VAL A 9 -6.89 22.39 22.88
CA VAL A 9 -7.65 23.62 23.23
C VAL A 9 -8.76 23.91 22.22
N ILE A 10 -8.38 24.05 20.94
CA ILE A 10 -9.26 24.45 19.86
C ILE A 10 -8.72 23.85 18.55
N LYS A 11 -9.61 23.59 17.59
CA LYS A 11 -9.24 23.24 16.20
C LYS A 11 -9.24 24.51 15.37
N ILE A 12 -8.14 24.73 14.66
CA ILE A 12 -7.98 25.85 13.71
C ILE A 12 -7.48 25.32 12.38
N PRO A 13 -7.75 25.99 11.25
CA PRO A 13 -7.16 25.66 9.95
C PRO A 13 -5.64 25.71 10.01
N ALA A 14 -4.97 24.79 9.31
CA ALA A 14 -3.51 24.71 9.28
C ALA A 14 -2.86 26.05 8.79
N LYS A 15 -3.52 26.74 7.87
CA LYS A 15 -3.08 28.05 7.36
C LYS A 15 -2.96 29.12 8.44
N ASN A 16 -3.78 29.02 9.50
CA ASN A 16 -3.78 29.94 10.62
C ASN A 16 -2.80 29.53 11.74
N ALA A 17 -2.17 28.35 11.64
CA ALA A 17 -1.27 27.85 12.70
C ALA A 17 -0.09 28.79 13.02
N PRO A 18 0.61 29.40 12.05
CA PRO A 18 1.69 30.36 12.35
C PRO A 18 1.20 31.57 13.14
N GLN A 19 0.02 32.12 12.78
CA GLN A 19 -0.58 33.25 13.48
C GLN A 19 -1.03 32.88 14.89
N ALA A 20 -1.64 31.71 15.06
CA ALA A 20 -2.03 31.19 16.36
C ALA A 20 -0.83 30.99 17.28
N THR A 21 0.26 30.41 16.77
CA THR A 21 1.49 30.23 17.53
C THR A 21 2.07 31.58 17.97
N ARG A 22 2.09 32.57 17.09
CA ARG A 22 2.55 33.92 17.43
C ARG A 22 1.69 34.56 18.53
N GLN A 23 0.36 34.49 18.41
CA GLN A 23 -0.54 35.05 19.46
C GLN A 23 -0.33 34.39 20.81
N VAL A 24 -0.16 33.08 20.86
CA VAL A 24 0.13 32.37 22.13
C VAL A 24 1.46 32.78 22.71
N ILE A 25 2.51 32.91 21.89
CA ILE A 25 3.85 33.33 22.37
C ILE A 25 3.81 34.80 22.86
N ASP A 26 3.14 35.68 22.13
CA ASP A 26 3.04 37.09 22.49
C ASP A 26 2.24 37.27 23.80
N SER A 27 1.12 36.55 23.95
CA SER A 27 0.36 36.52 25.19
C SER A 27 1.21 36.04 26.37
N PHE A 28 1.98 34.95 26.19
CA PHE A 28 2.90 34.48 27.22
C PHE A 28 3.95 35.53 27.60
N LYS A 29 4.62 36.14 26.60
CA LYS A 29 5.64 37.15 26.83
C LYS A 29 5.13 38.37 27.59
N ASN A 30 3.92 38.82 27.26
CA ASN A 30 3.34 40.05 27.81
C ASN A 30 2.69 39.86 29.18
N GLU A 31 2.22 38.67 29.50
CA GLU A 31 1.37 38.43 30.67
C GLU A 31 1.93 37.41 31.67
N LYS A 32 3.11 36.85 31.40
CA LYS A 32 3.77 35.93 32.36
C LYS A 32 4.23 36.66 33.59
N LEU A 33 4.17 35.98 34.72
CA LEU A 33 4.79 36.42 35.97
C LEU A 33 6.31 36.19 35.96
N ALA A 34 7.02 36.80 36.89
CA ALA A 34 8.46 36.59 37.02
C ALA A 34 8.76 35.11 37.25
N ASN A 35 9.68 34.57 36.44
CA ASN A 35 10.12 33.17 36.47
C ASN A 35 9.03 32.11 36.14
N GLU A 36 7.84 32.53 35.64
CA GLU A 36 6.77 31.62 35.28
C GLU A 36 7.13 30.89 33.96
N SER A 37 7.06 29.57 33.98
CA SER A 37 7.16 28.72 32.79
C SER A 37 5.87 28.77 31.95
N PHE A 38 5.93 28.36 30.70
CA PHE A 38 4.72 28.31 29.84
C PHE A 38 3.65 27.34 30.39
N GLY A 39 4.05 26.24 31.02
CA GLY A 39 3.12 25.29 31.64
C GLY A 39 2.35 25.92 32.79
N GLU A 40 3.05 26.61 33.69
CA GLU A 40 2.43 27.32 34.82
C GLU A 40 1.53 28.47 34.36
N PHE A 41 1.94 29.19 33.30
CA PHE A 41 1.11 30.21 32.66
C PHE A 41 -0.17 29.61 32.07
N PHE A 42 -0.06 28.48 31.38
CA PHE A 42 -1.21 27.76 30.83
C PHE A 42 -2.18 27.32 31.93
N ASP A 43 -1.67 26.72 32.99
CA ASP A 43 -2.49 26.27 34.10
C ASP A 43 -3.17 27.44 34.84
N ARG A 44 -2.46 28.57 35.04
CA ARG A 44 -3.00 29.78 35.63
C ARG A 44 -4.07 30.47 34.80
N LYS A 45 -3.85 30.56 33.46
CA LYS A 45 -4.81 31.20 32.54
C LYS A 45 -6.01 30.31 32.24
N GLY A 46 -5.80 29.02 32.22
CA GLY A 46 -6.81 28.03 31.96
C GLY A 46 -7.11 27.88 30.45
N LYS A 47 -7.67 26.76 30.11
CA LYS A 47 -7.99 26.35 28.70
C LYS A 47 -8.92 27.35 27.99
N ASP A 48 -9.86 27.92 28.68
CA ASP A 48 -10.86 28.84 28.12
C ASP A 48 -10.23 30.14 27.64
N TYR A 49 -9.26 30.66 28.38
CA TYR A 49 -8.49 31.82 27.92
C TYR A 49 -7.86 31.61 26.55
N PHE A 50 -7.18 30.49 26.34
CA PHE A 50 -6.55 30.21 25.07
C PHE A 50 -7.59 29.92 23.96
N ARG A 51 -8.75 29.37 24.33
CA ARG A 51 -9.85 29.18 23.38
C ARG A 51 -10.39 30.52 22.87
N GLU A 52 -10.60 31.47 23.77
CA GLU A 52 -11.06 32.82 23.43
C GLU A 52 -10.01 33.57 22.61
N LEU A 53 -8.74 33.52 23.01
CA LEU A 53 -7.61 34.13 22.30
C LEU A 53 -7.55 33.65 20.84
N LEU A 54 -7.75 32.38 20.60
CA LEU A 54 -7.60 31.75 19.27
C LEU A 54 -8.92 31.65 18.50
N ASN A 55 -10.05 31.98 19.10
CA ASN A 55 -11.36 31.86 18.44
C ASN A 55 -11.48 32.62 17.10
N PRO A 56 -10.90 33.84 16.95
CA PRO A 56 -10.90 34.54 15.66
C PRO A 56 -10.20 33.79 14.50
N LEU A 57 -9.32 32.82 14.83
CA LEU A 57 -8.57 32.03 13.86
C LEU A 57 -9.23 30.69 13.54
N ARG A 58 -10.43 30.44 14.03
CA ARG A 58 -11.14 29.16 13.91
C ARG A 58 -11.63 28.90 12.49
N GLU A 59 -11.94 29.94 11.76
CA GLU A 59 -12.53 29.85 10.43
C GLU A 59 -11.67 30.56 9.39
N LEU A 60 -11.76 30.10 8.15
CA LEU A 60 -11.21 30.79 7.00
C LEU A 60 -12.31 31.60 6.31
N PRO A 61 -11.97 32.72 5.64
CA PRO A 61 -12.90 33.38 4.72
C PRO A 61 -13.39 32.41 3.64
N GLN A 62 -14.48 32.73 2.96
CA GLN A 62 -14.95 31.94 1.82
C GLN A 62 -13.85 31.80 0.77
N ILE A 63 -13.84 30.67 0.04
CA ILE A 63 -12.79 30.38 -0.93
C ILE A 63 -12.72 31.42 -2.06
N GLU A 64 -13.86 32.01 -2.40
CA GLU A 64 -13.98 33.05 -3.40
C GLU A 64 -13.33 34.38 -2.96
N GLU A 65 -13.33 34.65 -1.64
CA GLU A 65 -12.78 35.87 -1.05
C GLU A 65 -11.29 35.74 -0.75
N ALA A 66 -10.83 34.53 -0.40
CA ALA A 66 -9.47 34.28 -0.01
C ALA A 66 -8.95 32.93 -0.55
N PRO A 67 -8.85 32.76 -1.88
CA PRO A 67 -8.42 31.47 -2.49
C PRO A 67 -7.05 31.00 -1.99
N HIS A 68 -6.12 31.92 -1.71
CA HIS A 68 -4.78 31.59 -1.19
C HIS A 68 -4.79 30.94 0.19
N SER A 69 -5.87 31.11 0.96
CA SER A 69 -6.02 30.46 2.28
C SER A 69 -6.28 28.96 2.18
N TYR A 70 -6.62 28.47 0.99
CA TYR A 70 -6.90 27.07 0.66
C TYR A 70 -5.77 26.39 -0.14
N ILE A 71 -4.63 27.05 -0.23
CA ILE A 71 -3.42 26.52 -0.87
C ILE A 71 -2.42 26.16 0.22
N ASP A 72 -1.81 24.98 0.16
CA ASP A 72 -0.83 24.52 1.14
C ASP A 72 0.44 25.40 1.15
N PHE A 73 1.14 25.43 2.29
CA PHE A 73 2.42 26.13 2.37
C PHE A 73 3.43 25.50 1.42
N GLY A 74 4.05 26.34 0.57
CA GLY A 74 5.03 25.89 -0.42
C GLY A 74 4.42 25.34 -1.73
N SER A 75 3.10 25.39 -1.89
CA SER A 75 2.40 25.09 -3.13
C SER A 75 1.90 26.37 -3.79
N GLU A 76 1.82 26.38 -5.11
CA GLU A 76 1.20 27.43 -5.92
C GLU A 76 -0.21 27.04 -6.38
N GLU A 77 -0.56 25.76 -6.25
CA GLU A 77 -1.82 25.18 -6.72
C GLU A 77 -2.77 24.86 -5.57
N LYS A 78 -4.07 24.87 -5.86
CA LYS A 78 -5.09 24.44 -4.89
C LYS A 78 -4.87 22.98 -4.54
N PHE A 79 -5.13 22.64 -3.27
CA PHE A 79 -5.13 21.25 -2.83
C PHE A 79 -6.04 20.39 -3.73
N SER A 80 -5.44 19.43 -4.42
CA SER A 80 -6.14 18.44 -5.23
C SER A 80 -5.94 17.06 -4.63
N LEU A 81 -6.96 16.21 -4.75
CA LEU A 81 -6.85 14.78 -4.42
C LEU A 81 -6.31 13.97 -5.61
N GLU A 82 -6.18 14.58 -6.78
CA GLU A 82 -5.76 13.92 -8.03
C GLU A 82 -4.31 13.40 -7.95
N ASP A 83 -3.45 14.12 -7.20
CA ASP A 83 -2.05 13.72 -6.95
C ASP A 83 -1.85 12.99 -5.62
N ARG A 84 -2.92 12.62 -4.92
CA ARG A 84 -2.76 11.74 -3.76
C ARG A 84 -2.18 10.42 -4.24
N GLY A 85 -0.99 10.11 -3.73
CA GLY A 85 -0.39 8.80 -3.89
C GLY A 85 -1.37 7.68 -3.55
N GLN A 86 -1.02 6.48 -3.95
CA GLN A 86 -1.81 5.27 -3.71
C GLN A 86 -2.33 5.23 -2.27
N GLY A 87 -3.58 4.79 -2.05
CA GLY A 87 -4.13 4.62 -0.71
C GLY A 87 -3.28 3.66 0.14
N GLU A 88 -3.41 3.72 1.47
CA GLU A 88 -2.58 2.91 2.40
C GLU A 88 -2.45 1.44 1.99
N CYS A 89 -3.54 0.81 1.53
CA CYS A 89 -3.49 -0.58 1.08
C CYS A 89 -2.71 -0.74 -0.24
N ALA A 90 -2.87 0.18 -1.18
CA ALA A 90 -2.12 0.14 -2.44
C ALA A 90 -0.63 0.46 -2.22
N GLY A 91 -0.31 1.40 -1.33
CA GLY A 91 1.05 1.67 -0.87
C GLY A 91 1.69 0.43 -0.24
N ALA A 92 0.98 -0.23 0.69
CA ALA A 92 1.46 -1.45 1.34
C ALA A 92 1.71 -2.60 0.33
N VAL A 93 0.89 -2.73 -0.71
CA VAL A 93 1.13 -3.70 -1.80
C VAL A 93 2.41 -3.38 -2.55
N THR A 94 2.60 -2.11 -2.92
CA THR A 94 3.82 -1.66 -3.61
C THR A 94 5.06 -1.90 -2.77
N ASP A 95 5.01 -1.58 -1.47
CA ASP A 95 6.10 -1.81 -0.53
C ASP A 95 6.42 -3.31 -0.40
N MET A 96 5.40 -4.17 -0.27
CA MET A 96 5.59 -5.62 -0.21
C MET A 96 6.26 -6.17 -1.47
N ILE A 97 5.88 -5.71 -2.66
CA ILE A 97 6.51 -6.15 -3.91
C ILE A 97 7.96 -5.67 -3.96
N THR A 98 8.20 -4.40 -3.64
CA THR A 98 9.54 -3.79 -3.65
C THR A 98 10.49 -4.49 -2.68
N ASP A 99 10.04 -4.77 -1.45
CA ASP A 99 10.84 -5.45 -0.43
C ASP A 99 11.21 -6.87 -0.85
N ARG A 100 10.28 -7.60 -1.46
CA ARG A 100 10.50 -8.97 -1.94
C ARG A 100 11.44 -9.02 -3.15
N LEU A 101 11.32 -8.08 -4.08
CA LEU A 101 12.26 -7.94 -5.18
C LEU A 101 13.66 -7.59 -4.68
N ALA A 102 13.78 -6.69 -3.71
CA ALA A 102 15.06 -6.38 -3.06
C ALA A 102 15.64 -7.58 -2.31
N GLU A 103 14.82 -8.44 -1.71
CA GLU A 103 15.25 -9.71 -1.12
C GLU A 103 15.75 -10.67 -2.20
N ALA A 104 15.06 -10.79 -3.32
CA ALA A 104 15.46 -11.62 -4.44
C ALA A 104 16.85 -11.24 -4.97
N GLU A 105 17.10 -9.94 -5.13
CA GLU A 105 18.39 -9.42 -5.57
C GLU A 105 19.50 -9.68 -4.58
N ARG A 106 19.26 -9.43 -3.30
CA ARG A 106 20.23 -9.73 -2.25
C ARG A 106 20.60 -11.21 -2.23
N ALA A 107 19.58 -12.08 -2.34
CA ALA A 107 19.80 -13.52 -2.37
C ALA A 107 20.55 -13.96 -3.64
N HIS A 108 20.22 -13.40 -4.80
CA HIS A 108 21.00 -13.65 -6.04
C HIS A 108 22.45 -13.21 -5.89
N PHE A 109 22.71 -12.02 -5.35
CA PHE A 109 24.07 -11.56 -5.11
C PHE A 109 24.84 -12.52 -4.17
N GLN A 110 24.19 -12.96 -3.09
CA GLN A 110 24.79 -13.95 -2.17
C GLN A 110 25.05 -15.29 -2.84
N SER A 111 24.16 -15.74 -3.74
CA SER A 111 24.37 -16.98 -4.49
C SER A 111 25.58 -16.91 -5.41
N LYS A 112 25.82 -15.77 -6.05
CA LYS A 112 27.03 -15.53 -6.88
C LYS A 112 28.31 -15.58 -6.05
N LEU A 113 28.31 -14.89 -4.90
CA LEU A 113 29.47 -14.90 -4.01
C LEU A 113 29.80 -16.29 -3.46
N ALA A 114 28.78 -17.09 -3.13
CA ALA A 114 28.96 -18.46 -2.67
C ALA A 114 29.45 -19.36 -3.80
N LEU A 115 28.97 -19.18 -5.03
CA LEU A 115 29.46 -19.93 -6.20
C LEU A 115 30.93 -19.60 -6.50
N GLU A 116 31.35 -18.34 -6.41
CA GLU A 116 32.74 -17.92 -6.56
C GLU A 116 33.66 -18.56 -5.51
N LYS A 117 33.15 -18.82 -4.31
CA LYS A 117 33.85 -19.52 -3.22
C LYS A 117 33.76 -21.04 -3.33
N GLU A 118 33.15 -21.57 -4.37
CA GLU A 118 32.86 -22.99 -4.58
C GLU A 118 32.00 -23.62 -3.45
N ASP A 119 31.28 -22.79 -2.67
CA ASP A 119 30.26 -23.26 -1.70
C ASP A 119 28.94 -23.49 -2.42
N TYR A 120 28.84 -24.63 -3.08
CA TYR A 120 27.72 -24.98 -3.93
C TYR A 120 26.42 -25.14 -3.13
N SER A 121 26.50 -25.56 -1.86
CA SER A 121 25.34 -25.70 -0.99
C SER A 121 24.72 -24.34 -0.68
N GLN A 122 25.50 -23.38 -0.19
CA GLN A 122 25.02 -22.05 0.09
C GLN A 122 24.59 -21.33 -1.19
N ALA A 123 25.32 -21.51 -2.30
CA ALA A 123 24.95 -20.92 -3.58
C ALA A 123 23.56 -21.39 -4.06
N MET A 124 23.27 -22.70 -3.91
CA MET A 124 21.95 -23.26 -4.24
C MET A 124 20.85 -22.71 -3.32
N ASP A 125 21.08 -22.68 -2.01
CA ASP A 125 20.09 -22.18 -1.04
C ASP A 125 19.76 -20.71 -1.31
N HIS A 126 20.75 -19.88 -1.58
CA HIS A 126 20.53 -18.47 -1.93
C HIS A 126 19.84 -18.30 -3.28
N ALA A 127 20.17 -19.13 -4.29
CA ALA A 127 19.50 -19.07 -5.59
C ALA A 127 18.01 -19.46 -5.48
N LYS A 128 17.70 -20.51 -4.72
CA LYS A 128 16.31 -20.90 -4.44
C LYS A 128 15.54 -19.83 -3.67
N ARG A 129 16.18 -19.23 -2.66
CA ARG A 129 15.59 -18.10 -1.91
C ARG A 129 15.29 -16.92 -2.82
N SER A 130 16.19 -16.58 -3.76
CA SER A 130 15.96 -15.54 -4.77
C SER A 130 14.75 -15.85 -5.64
N THR A 131 14.62 -17.10 -6.10
CA THR A 131 13.50 -17.57 -6.91
C THR A 131 12.17 -17.44 -6.17
N VAL A 132 12.10 -17.89 -4.91
CA VAL A 132 10.89 -17.81 -4.08
C VAL A 132 10.52 -16.35 -3.80
N ALA A 133 11.50 -15.49 -3.50
CA ALA A 133 11.24 -14.07 -3.25
C ALA A 133 10.68 -13.38 -4.51
N SER A 134 11.22 -13.67 -5.70
CA SER A 134 10.70 -13.19 -6.98
C SER A 134 9.27 -13.66 -7.23
N ALA A 135 8.99 -14.94 -6.99
CA ALA A 135 7.65 -15.51 -7.14
C ALA A 135 6.64 -14.85 -6.18
N ARG A 136 7.01 -14.73 -4.90
CA ARG A 136 6.17 -14.06 -3.89
C ARG A 136 5.88 -12.61 -4.24
N ALA A 137 6.84 -11.89 -4.84
CA ALA A 137 6.67 -10.50 -5.22
C ALA A 137 5.49 -10.32 -6.20
N LEU A 138 5.42 -11.13 -7.24
CA LEU A 138 4.33 -11.02 -8.22
C LEU A 138 3.02 -11.66 -7.74
N LEU A 139 3.05 -12.72 -6.92
CA LEU A 139 1.84 -13.34 -6.38
C LEU A 139 1.06 -12.42 -5.44
N VAL A 140 1.68 -11.38 -4.86
CA VAL A 140 0.95 -10.32 -4.13
C VAL A 140 -0.10 -9.68 -5.03
N THR A 141 0.18 -9.50 -6.31
CA THR A 141 -0.77 -8.88 -7.26
C THR A 141 -2.01 -9.75 -7.50
N GLU A 142 -1.90 -11.06 -7.24
CA GLU A 142 -3.02 -12.00 -7.28
C GLU A 142 -3.71 -12.16 -5.90
N GLY A 143 -3.34 -11.32 -4.92
CA GLY A 143 -3.90 -11.36 -3.57
C GLY A 143 -3.49 -12.63 -2.79
N MET A 144 -2.31 -13.17 -3.09
CA MET A 144 -1.80 -14.41 -2.50
C MET A 144 -0.49 -14.20 -1.76
N ASP A 145 -0.37 -14.89 -0.64
CA ASP A 145 0.87 -15.06 0.11
C ASP A 145 0.98 -16.49 0.62
N PHE A 146 2.17 -17.07 0.55
CA PHE A 146 2.40 -18.47 0.84
C PHE A 146 3.48 -18.63 1.91
N ASN A 147 3.26 -19.52 2.86
CA ASN A 147 4.28 -19.93 3.82
C ASN A 147 5.14 -21.10 3.28
N ASP A 148 4.56 -21.92 2.43
CA ASP A 148 5.25 -23.04 1.79
C ASP A 148 5.84 -22.60 0.44
N ASP A 149 7.15 -22.80 0.29
CA ASP A 149 7.90 -22.37 -0.90
C ASP A 149 7.51 -23.16 -2.14
N LEU A 150 7.20 -24.47 -2.00
CA LEU A 150 6.83 -25.30 -3.13
C LEU A 150 5.45 -24.94 -3.64
N GLU A 151 4.51 -24.67 -2.76
CA GLU A 151 3.18 -24.18 -3.13
C GLU A 151 3.29 -22.82 -3.82
N CYS A 152 4.14 -21.92 -3.30
CA CYS A 152 4.45 -20.63 -3.92
C CYS A 152 4.94 -20.80 -5.36
N ILE A 153 5.93 -21.64 -5.59
CA ILE A 153 6.51 -21.89 -6.93
C ILE A 153 5.46 -22.50 -7.89
N ARG A 154 4.65 -23.46 -7.42
CA ARG A 154 3.58 -24.05 -8.23
C ARG A 154 2.52 -23.01 -8.64
N LYS A 155 2.15 -22.11 -7.73
CA LYS A 155 1.20 -21.03 -8.02
C LYS A 155 1.79 -19.97 -8.94
N PHE A 156 3.05 -19.63 -8.72
CA PHE A 156 3.77 -18.73 -9.62
C PHE A 156 3.79 -19.27 -11.06
N HIS A 157 4.07 -20.56 -11.21
CA HIS A 157 4.04 -21.19 -12.53
C HIS A 157 2.65 -21.03 -13.18
N SER A 158 1.59 -21.48 -12.50
CA SER A 158 0.24 -21.50 -13.07
C SER A 158 -0.41 -20.13 -13.29
N LEU A 159 -0.03 -19.12 -12.52
CA LEU A 159 -0.68 -17.80 -12.58
C LEU A 159 0.17 -16.73 -13.26
N ILE A 160 1.47 -16.95 -13.35
CA ILE A 160 2.40 -15.93 -13.85
C ILE A 160 3.11 -16.42 -15.12
N ILE A 161 3.69 -17.65 -15.11
CA ILE A 161 4.42 -18.18 -16.27
C ILE A 161 3.45 -18.69 -17.33
N ASP A 162 2.46 -19.51 -16.97
CA ASP A 162 1.48 -20.05 -17.94
C ASP A 162 0.60 -18.94 -18.56
N MET A 163 0.49 -17.81 -17.87
CA MET A 163 -0.21 -16.62 -18.37
C MET A 163 0.71 -15.66 -19.15
N GLU A 164 1.95 -16.06 -19.42
CA GLU A 164 2.96 -15.29 -20.17
C GLU A 164 3.26 -13.91 -19.60
N ILE A 165 3.00 -13.70 -18.29
CA ILE A 165 3.37 -12.47 -17.58
C ILE A 165 4.89 -12.40 -17.41
N VAL A 166 5.50 -13.55 -17.17
CA VAL A 166 6.93 -13.80 -17.14
C VAL A 166 7.24 -14.89 -18.16
N SER A 167 8.41 -14.81 -18.77
CA SER A 167 8.83 -15.70 -19.87
C SER A 167 8.71 -17.17 -19.51
N GLY A 168 8.21 -17.96 -20.44
CA GLY A 168 8.14 -19.42 -20.37
C GLY A 168 9.49 -20.13 -20.22
N LYS A 169 10.65 -19.43 -20.41
CA LYS A 169 11.98 -19.98 -20.16
C LYS A 169 12.18 -20.47 -18.72
N PHE A 170 11.39 -19.94 -17.75
CA PHE A 170 11.45 -20.33 -16.35
C PHE A 170 10.58 -21.54 -15.98
N THR A 171 9.87 -22.13 -16.93
CA THR A 171 9.01 -23.31 -16.69
C THR A 171 9.77 -24.47 -16.01
N GLU A 172 11.01 -24.73 -16.43
CA GLU A 172 11.83 -25.78 -15.82
C GLU A 172 12.17 -25.52 -14.32
N MET A 173 12.17 -24.26 -13.86
CA MET A 173 12.54 -23.96 -12.48
C MET A 173 11.57 -24.61 -11.49
N GLY A 174 10.27 -24.67 -11.81
CA GLY A 174 9.27 -25.29 -10.95
C GLY A 174 9.52 -26.78 -10.74
N GLU A 175 9.83 -27.52 -11.80
CA GLU A 175 10.15 -28.94 -11.74
C GLU A 175 11.47 -29.22 -11.03
N ARG A 176 12.50 -28.43 -11.36
CA ARG A 176 13.83 -28.53 -10.75
C ARG A 176 13.82 -28.17 -9.28
N TYR A 177 12.96 -27.23 -8.84
CA TYR A 177 12.87 -26.80 -7.46
C TYR A 177 12.57 -27.98 -6.50
N GLU A 178 11.70 -28.89 -6.92
CA GLU A 178 11.32 -30.05 -6.16
C GLU A 178 12.37 -31.16 -6.21
N LYS A 179 12.93 -31.41 -7.40
CA LYS A 179 13.85 -32.53 -7.66
C LYS A 179 15.26 -32.31 -7.13
N GLU A 180 15.76 -31.08 -7.17
CA GLU A 180 17.17 -30.75 -6.91
C GLU A 180 17.41 -30.22 -5.48
N LYS A 181 16.83 -30.89 -4.48
CA LYS A 181 16.91 -30.43 -3.07
C LYS A 181 18.29 -30.57 -2.42
N SER A 182 19.18 -31.44 -2.91
CA SER A 182 20.38 -31.83 -2.17
C SER A 182 21.63 -32.10 -3.01
N THR A 183 21.58 -32.06 -4.31
CA THR A 183 22.73 -32.38 -5.18
C THR A 183 23.31 -31.11 -5.81
N ALA A 184 24.17 -30.48 -5.04
CA ALA A 184 24.86 -29.29 -5.52
C ALA A 184 26.16 -29.72 -6.28
N ASN A 185 26.06 -29.94 -7.59
CA ASN A 185 27.25 -29.91 -8.44
C ASN A 185 27.36 -28.52 -9.11
N LYS A 186 28.56 -28.20 -9.58
CA LYS A 186 28.86 -26.88 -10.15
C LYS A 186 27.91 -26.46 -11.28
N ASP A 187 27.58 -27.37 -12.18
CA ASP A 187 26.78 -27.06 -13.38
C ASP A 187 25.33 -26.76 -13.01
N ILE A 188 24.73 -27.57 -12.13
CA ILE A 188 23.38 -27.36 -11.61
C ILE A 188 23.29 -26.04 -10.86
N VAL A 189 24.26 -25.76 -9.97
CA VAL A 189 24.27 -24.54 -9.17
C VAL A 189 24.48 -23.31 -10.07
N SER A 190 25.38 -23.40 -11.04
CA SER A 190 25.58 -22.29 -11.99
C SER A 190 24.31 -21.98 -12.77
N TRP A 191 23.56 -23.00 -13.19
CA TRP A 191 22.27 -22.83 -13.84
C TRP A 191 21.28 -22.12 -12.92
N TRP A 192 21.16 -22.52 -11.64
CA TRP A 192 20.28 -21.89 -10.68
C TRP A 192 20.65 -20.43 -10.41
N VAL A 193 21.93 -20.15 -10.23
CA VAL A 193 22.44 -18.79 -9.97
C VAL A 193 22.14 -17.86 -11.15
N GLN A 194 22.31 -18.34 -12.38
CA GLN A 194 21.98 -17.54 -13.56
C GLN A 194 20.46 -17.30 -13.65
N ASN A 195 19.68 -18.38 -13.62
CA ASN A 195 18.23 -18.29 -13.86
C ASN A 195 17.48 -17.52 -12.77
N CYS A 196 17.90 -17.62 -11.50
CA CYS A 196 17.26 -16.83 -10.43
C CYS A 196 17.51 -15.32 -10.59
N GLY A 197 18.69 -14.93 -11.11
CA GLY A 197 18.99 -13.53 -11.40
C GLY A 197 18.17 -12.98 -12.56
N GLU A 198 18.08 -13.74 -13.65
CA GLU A 198 17.25 -13.38 -14.81
C GLU A 198 15.77 -13.29 -14.42
N LEU A 199 15.29 -14.20 -13.58
CA LEU A 199 13.92 -14.17 -13.06
C LEU A 199 13.65 -12.92 -12.20
N ALA A 200 14.56 -12.57 -11.31
CA ALA A 200 14.42 -11.39 -10.46
C ALA A 200 14.38 -10.10 -11.29
N GLU A 201 15.22 -10.01 -12.34
CA GLU A 201 15.22 -8.87 -13.26
C GLU A 201 13.89 -8.79 -14.03
N GLU A 202 13.41 -9.90 -14.60
CA GLU A 202 12.16 -9.92 -15.34
C GLU A 202 10.95 -9.60 -14.44
N CYS A 203 10.91 -10.10 -13.20
CA CYS A 203 9.87 -9.74 -12.22
C CYS A 203 9.91 -8.24 -11.86
N ARG A 204 11.10 -7.63 -11.83
CA ARG A 204 11.24 -6.19 -11.62
C ARG A 204 10.70 -5.39 -12.79
N ASP A 205 11.00 -5.81 -14.02
CA ASP A 205 10.49 -5.15 -15.22
C ASP A 205 8.97 -5.20 -15.28
N VAL A 206 8.39 -6.36 -14.91
CA VAL A 206 6.95 -6.52 -14.73
C VAL A 206 6.39 -5.52 -13.71
N ASN A 207 7.02 -5.40 -12.55
CA ASN A 207 6.60 -4.43 -11.51
C ASN A 207 6.71 -2.98 -12.00
N ASN A 208 7.80 -2.62 -12.66
CA ASN A 208 8.00 -1.27 -13.22
C ASN A 208 6.91 -0.92 -14.24
N LYS A 209 6.54 -1.88 -15.08
CA LYS A 209 5.45 -1.71 -16.05
C LYS A 209 4.10 -1.52 -15.34
N MET A 210 3.79 -2.34 -14.33
CA MET A 210 2.57 -2.17 -13.52
C MET A 210 2.49 -0.80 -12.86
N GLN A 211 3.60 -0.29 -12.31
CA GLN A 211 3.65 1.02 -11.69
C GLN A 211 3.43 2.14 -12.72
N SER A 212 4.06 2.06 -13.90
CA SER A 212 3.90 3.06 -14.95
C SER A 212 2.47 3.13 -15.49
N GLU A 213 1.81 1.98 -15.58
CA GLU A 213 0.41 1.85 -16.03
C GLU A 213 -0.62 2.10 -14.92
N LYS A 214 -0.18 2.36 -13.68
CA LYS A 214 -1.02 2.48 -12.47
C LYS A 214 -1.97 1.29 -12.30
N SER A 215 -1.58 0.10 -12.76
CA SER A 215 -2.34 -1.14 -12.72
C SER A 215 -1.68 -2.16 -11.79
N LEU A 216 -2.47 -2.93 -11.06
CA LEU A 216 -1.97 -4.08 -10.29
C LEU A 216 -1.88 -5.36 -11.15
N ARG A 217 -2.35 -5.32 -12.37
CA ARG A 217 -2.33 -6.43 -13.32
C ARG A 217 -1.71 -6.02 -14.63
N ILE A 218 -0.80 -6.84 -15.14
CA ILE A 218 -0.44 -6.78 -16.56
C ILE A 218 -1.60 -7.45 -17.33
N ARG A 219 -2.32 -6.65 -18.12
CA ARG A 219 -3.29 -7.20 -19.06
C ARG A 219 -2.51 -7.95 -20.14
N VAL A 220 -2.50 -9.27 -20.05
CA VAL A 220 -2.20 -10.10 -21.22
C VAL A 220 -3.35 -9.92 -22.19
N GLY A 221 -3.05 -9.49 -23.40
CA GLY A 221 -3.97 -9.00 -24.41
C GLY A 221 -5.33 -9.70 -24.48
N GLY A 222 -6.39 -8.88 -24.43
CA GLY A 222 -7.65 -9.18 -25.09
C GLY A 222 -8.57 -10.19 -24.45
N ASP A 223 -9.16 -9.86 -23.30
CA ASP A 223 -10.50 -10.36 -23.00
C ASP A 223 -11.42 -9.16 -22.70
N ASP A 224 -11.70 -8.38 -23.74
CA ASP A 224 -12.91 -7.58 -23.81
C ASP A 224 -14.11 -8.52 -23.87
N LYS A 225 -14.50 -9.08 -22.75
CA LYS A 225 -15.84 -9.66 -22.61
C LYS A 225 -16.84 -8.54 -22.71
N LYS A 226 -17.23 -8.22 -23.94
CA LYS A 226 -18.50 -7.57 -24.23
C LYS A 226 -19.60 -8.48 -23.69
N GLY A 227 -20.21 -8.08 -22.62
CA GLY A 227 -21.31 -8.80 -21.99
C GLY A 227 -22.33 -7.86 -21.39
N GLY A 228 -23.47 -7.68 -22.07
CA GLY A 228 -24.77 -7.40 -21.47
C GLY A 228 -25.02 -6.01 -20.90
N SER A 229 -25.93 -5.28 -21.50
CA SER A 229 -26.57 -4.08 -20.95
C SER A 229 -27.43 -4.44 -19.73
N GLY A 230 -26.87 -4.37 -18.54
CA GLY A 230 -27.57 -4.49 -17.26
C GLY A 230 -26.58 -4.28 -16.12
N GLN A 231 -26.90 -3.38 -15.18
CA GLN A 231 -26.10 -3.22 -13.96
C GLN A 231 -26.10 -4.54 -13.19
N SER A 232 -24.96 -5.21 -13.12
CA SER A 232 -24.84 -6.44 -12.32
C SER A 232 -24.57 -6.10 -10.86
N PHE A 233 -25.08 -6.96 -9.97
CA PHE A 233 -24.80 -6.89 -8.52
C PHE A 233 -24.09 -8.16 -8.12
N GLN A 234 -22.84 -8.02 -7.69
CA GLN A 234 -21.99 -9.15 -7.29
C GLN A 234 -21.61 -9.02 -5.81
N LYS A 235 -21.22 -10.14 -5.21
CA LYS A 235 -20.81 -10.19 -3.81
C LYS A 235 -19.48 -10.93 -3.67
N ILE A 236 -18.67 -10.48 -2.71
CA ILE A 236 -17.45 -11.17 -2.28
C ILE A 236 -17.37 -11.16 -0.77
N ASP A 237 -17.01 -12.31 -0.20
CA ASP A 237 -16.76 -12.46 1.22
C ASP A 237 -15.25 -12.50 1.46
N LEU A 238 -14.74 -11.53 2.22
CA LEU A 238 -13.34 -11.37 2.56
C LEU A 238 -13.11 -11.37 4.07
N LEU A 239 -14.01 -12.00 4.83
CA LEU A 239 -13.84 -12.20 6.26
C LEU A 239 -12.60 -13.06 6.52
N GLY A 240 -11.78 -12.67 7.50
CA GLY A 240 -10.51 -13.33 7.81
C GLY A 240 -9.36 -13.01 6.85
N VAL A 241 -9.61 -12.25 5.78
CA VAL A 241 -8.57 -11.83 4.83
C VAL A 241 -7.87 -10.58 5.37
N LYS A 242 -6.56 -10.70 5.66
CA LYS A 242 -5.77 -9.60 6.23
C LYS A 242 -5.48 -8.50 5.21
N CYS A 243 -5.29 -7.26 5.70
CA CYS A 243 -4.70 -6.18 4.92
C CYS A 243 -3.26 -6.53 4.50
N PRO A 244 -2.84 -6.18 3.25
CA PRO A 244 -3.62 -5.48 2.21
C PRO A 244 -4.43 -6.40 1.27
N PHE A 245 -4.42 -7.73 1.45
CA PHE A 245 -5.01 -8.70 0.50
C PHE A 245 -6.53 -8.55 0.32
N ASN A 246 -7.26 -8.08 1.33
CA ASN A 246 -8.68 -7.76 1.21
C ASN A 246 -8.90 -6.63 0.17
N TYR A 247 -8.06 -5.59 0.15
CA TYR A 247 -8.10 -4.56 -0.88
C TYR A 247 -7.75 -5.12 -2.27
N VAL A 248 -6.64 -5.90 -2.37
CA VAL A 248 -6.22 -6.49 -3.66
C VAL A 248 -7.36 -7.32 -4.26
N LYS A 249 -7.95 -8.23 -3.47
CA LYS A 249 -9.06 -9.08 -3.93
C LYS A 249 -10.30 -8.27 -4.32
N THR A 250 -10.60 -7.20 -3.60
CA THR A 250 -11.70 -6.28 -3.95
C THR A 250 -11.42 -5.62 -5.31
N LYS A 251 -10.20 -5.10 -5.50
CA LYS A 251 -9.78 -4.45 -6.75
C LYS A 251 -9.80 -5.42 -7.92
N LEU A 252 -9.21 -6.60 -7.78
CA LEU A 252 -9.24 -7.64 -8.82
C LEU A 252 -10.67 -8.01 -9.22
N LYS A 253 -11.58 -8.09 -8.25
CA LYS A 253 -12.98 -8.37 -8.52
C LYS A 253 -13.64 -7.24 -9.32
N LEU A 254 -13.39 -5.98 -8.93
CA LEU A 254 -13.89 -4.81 -9.66
C LEU A 254 -13.34 -4.75 -11.10
N GLU A 255 -12.10 -5.15 -11.34
CA GLU A 255 -11.51 -5.18 -12.68
C GLU A 255 -12.23 -6.16 -13.63
N THR A 256 -12.86 -7.21 -13.11
CA THR A 256 -13.67 -8.15 -13.92
C THR A 256 -15.10 -7.68 -14.21
N MET A 257 -15.52 -6.52 -13.65
CA MET A 257 -16.87 -5.97 -13.76
C MET A 257 -16.93 -4.82 -14.75
N LEU A 258 -18.13 -4.50 -15.24
CA LEU A 258 -18.35 -3.37 -16.14
C LEU A 258 -18.56 -2.07 -15.36
N SER A 259 -18.26 -0.91 -15.97
CA SER A 259 -18.59 0.39 -15.40
C SER A 259 -20.08 0.48 -15.06
N GLY A 260 -20.39 0.97 -13.85
CA GLY A 260 -21.73 1.04 -13.29
C GLY A 260 -22.19 -0.21 -12.51
N ASP A 261 -21.50 -1.34 -12.63
CA ASP A 261 -21.77 -2.53 -11.83
C ASP A 261 -21.54 -2.28 -10.33
N ARG A 262 -22.21 -3.06 -9.49
CA ARG A 262 -22.13 -2.94 -8.03
C ARG A 262 -21.51 -4.19 -7.41
N LEU A 263 -20.57 -3.98 -6.49
CA LEU A 263 -19.93 -5.02 -5.69
C LEU A 263 -20.22 -4.83 -4.21
N GLU A 264 -20.82 -5.83 -3.57
CA GLU A 264 -20.94 -5.93 -2.12
C GLU A 264 -19.71 -6.68 -1.59
N VAL A 265 -19.03 -6.11 -0.62
CA VAL A 265 -17.85 -6.72 0.02
C VAL A 265 -18.10 -6.81 1.51
N LEU A 266 -17.90 -8.03 2.07
CA LEU A 266 -17.86 -8.25 3.51
C LEU A 266 -16.42 -8.22 4.00
N LEU A 267 -16.18 -7.49 5.08
CA LEU A 267 -14.85 -7.25 5.67
C LEU A 267 -14.92 -7.44 7.18
N ASP A 268 -13.77 -7.72 7.78
CA ASP A 268 -13.64 -7.66 9.23
C ASP A 268 -13.71 -6.21 9.73
N LEU A 269 -14.13 -6.04 10.99
CA LEU A 269 -14.06 -4.74 11.66
C LEU A 269 -12.59 -4.34 11.93
N GLY A 270 -12.36 -3.04 12.07
CA GLY A 270 -11.05 -2.48 12.40
C GLY A 270 -10.33 -1.87 11.21
N GLU A 271 -9.11 -2.33 10.90
CA GLU A 271 -8.31 -1.77 9.79
C GLU A 271 -8.98 -1.89 8.42
N PRO A 272 -9.54 -3.06 8.03
CA PRO A 272 -10.22 -3.20 6.74
C PRO A 272 -11.39 -2.22 6.56
N GLU A 273 -12.17 -1.99 7.63
CA GLU A 273 -13.30 -1.06 7.67
C GLU A 273 -12.91 0.37 7.25
N LYS A 274 -11.69 0.78 7.58
CA LYS A 274 -11.18 2.14 7.31
C LYS A 274 -10.42 2.21 5.98
N ASN A 275 -9.54 1.25 5.75
CA ASN A 275 -8.53 1.32 4.70
C ASN A 275 -9.08 0.90 3.34
N VAL A 276 -9.92 -0.14 3.27
CA VAL A 276 -10.46 -0.62 1.99
C VAL A 276 -11.35 0.42 1.31
N PRO A 277 -12.36 1.03 1.98
CA PRO A 277 -13.20 2.06 1.35
C PRO A 277 -12.39 3.26 0.87
N ARG A 278 -11.36 3.66 1.64
CA ARG A 278 -10.50 4.79 1.28
C ARG A 278 -9.68 4.49 0.03
N SER A 279 -9.05 3.31 -0.03
CA SER A 279 -8.23 2.90 -1.17
C SER A 279 -9.08 2.76 -2.44
N ILE A 280 -10.27 2.17 -2.34
CA ILE A 280 -11.21 2.01 -3.45
C ILE A 280 -11.68 3.37 -4.00
N LYS A 281 -11.94 4.34 -3.12
CA LYS A 281 -12.26 5.71 -3.56
C LYS A 281 -11.07 6.38 -4.26
N ASN A 282 -9.86 6.16 -3.79
CA ASN A 282 -8.63 6.67 -4.43
C ASN A 282 -8.39 6.04 -5.82
N ASP A 283 -8.84 4.79 -6.03
CA ASP A 283 -8.84 4.14 -7.34
C ASP A 283 -9.93 4.67 -8.30
N GLY A 284 -10.74 5.65 -7.85
CA GLY A 284 -11.76 6.30 -8.67
C GLY A 284 -13.14 5.66 -8.59
N HIS A 285 -13.33 4.62 -7.76
CA HIS A 285 -14.63 3.97 -7.62
C HIS A 285 -15.52 4.66 -6.55
N GLU A 286 -16.84 4.53 -6.71
CA GLU A 286 -17.81 5.13 -5.80
C GLU A 286 -18.22 4.14 -4.70
N VAL A 287 -18.08 4.53 -3.43
CA VAL A 287 -18.59 3.74 -2.29
C VAL A 287 -20.00 4.22 -1.96
N LEU A 288 -21.01 3.41 -2.27
CA LEU A 288 -22.42 3.74 -2.17
C LEU A 288 -22.96 3.60 -0.73
N SER A 289 -22.55 2.57 -0.01
CA SER A 289 -22.95 2.37 1.39
C SER A 289 -21.85 1.70 2.20
N MET A 290 -21.88 1.96 3.52
CA MET A 290 -20.99 1.38 4.53
C MET A 290 -21.82 1.08 5.77
N GLU A 291 -21.92 -0.19 6.16
CA GLU A 291 -22.79 -0.64 7.24
C GLU A 291 -22.10 -1.68 8.12
N LYS A 292 -22.37 -1.65 9.43
CA LYS A 292 -22.00 -2.72 10.34
C LYS A 292 -23.17 -3.69 10.45
N VAL A 293 -22.96 -4.94 10.06
CA VAL A 293 -23.98 -5.98 10.04
C VAL A 293 -23.46 -7.23 10.73
N ASN A 294 -24.13 -7.69 11.76
CA ASN A 294 -23.81 -8.94 12.46
C ASN A 294 -22.34 -9.08 12.89
N GLY A 295 -21.71 -7.99 13.36
CA GLY A 295 -20.31 -8.01 13.80
C GLY A 295 -19.29 -7.93 12.69
N HIS A 296 -19.70 -7.69 11.45
CA HIS A 296 -18.86 -7.50 10.28
C HIS A 296 -19.10 -6.13 9.65
N PHE A 297 -18.24 -5.72 8.72
CA PHE A 297 -18.35 -4.49 7.97
C PHE A 297 -18.71 -4.80 6.51
N LYS A 298 -19.80 -4.24 6.05
CA LYS A 298 -20.31 -4.40 4.69
C LYS A 298 -20.18 -3.09 3.94
N ILE A 299 -19.58 -3.13 2.75
CA ILE A 299 -19.53 -1.99 1.83
C ILE A 299 -20.15 -2.37 0.49
N VAL A 300 -20.77 -1.41 -0.17
CA VAL A 300 -21.25 -1.53 -1.55
C VAL A 300 -20.51 -0.51 -2.40
N ILE A 301 -19.85 -1.01 -3.44
CA ILE A 301 -19.01 -0.24 -4.35
C ILE A 301 -19.67 -0.23 -5.72
N LYS A 302 -19.70 0.93 -6.38
CA LYS A 302 -20.06 1.05 -7.79
C LYS A 302 -18.78 1.27 -8.58
N LYS A 303 -18.57 0.44 -9.58
CA LYS A 303 -17.41 0.56 -10.46
C LYS A 303 -17.51 1.84 -11.31
N ALA A 304 -16.41 2.60 -11.34
CA ALA A 304 -16.21 3.71 -12.27
C ALA A 304 -16.10 3.23 -13.71
#